data_ef1d5c2be09cc2163a4d0af2ecc5fe57
#
_entry.id   ef1d5c2be09cc2163a4d0af2ecc5fe57
#
_cell.length_a   1.000
_cell.length_b   1.000
_cell.length_c   1.000
_cell.angle_alpha   90.00
_cell.angle_beta   90.00
_cell.angle_gamma   90.00
#
_symmetry.space_group_name_H-M   'P 1'
#
loop_
_entity.id
_entity.type
_entity.pdbx_description
1 polymer ?
#
loop_
_entity_poly.entity_id
_entity_poly.type
_entity_poly.pdbx_seq_one_letter_code
_entity_poly.pdbx_strand_id
1 'polypeptide(L)'
;MMLLEMLNYRYQEHTSVIRLAMDHCHSLLNNSRCGKLPYHNIQHTFEVYQYVQRIADYENLTPHEKEIVVLASLFHDTGNSNTYKGHEKVSAENAFRFLSNIGYPQDDIEKVCSCIEATQMPQAPKTKLEEIVCDADLAHLGTNGFRTKNKLLRSEWFKCLNKNYTDKEWLENNICFLESHTY
;
A
#
# COMPACT_ATOMS: atom_id res chain seq x y z
N MET A 1 20.07 3.27 7.47
CA MET A 1 20.66 4.59 7.16
C MET A 1 20.16 5.11 5.81
N MET A 2 20.33 4.37 4.71
CA MET A 2 19.90 4.79 3.35
C MET A 2 18.38 5.09 3.21
N LEU A 3 17.49 4.34 3.87
CA LEU A 3 16.04 4.55 3.83
C LEU A 3 15.62 5.87 4.50
N LEU A 4 16.23 6.20 5.64
CA LEU A 4 16.00 7.45 6.37
C LEU A 4 16.54 8.67 5.61
N GLU A 5 17.65 8.54 4.90
CA GLU A 5 18.21 9.64 4.09
C GLU A 5 17.37 9.90 2.83
N MET A 6 16.85 8.86 2.17
CA MET A 6 15.93 9.01 1.04
C MET A 6 14.58 9.60 1.48
N LEU A 7 14.07 9.22 2.66
CA LEU A 7 12.89 9.82 3.27
C LEU A 7 13.11 11.32 3.55
N ASN A 8 14.28 11.68 4.10
CA ASN A 8 14.61 13.08 4.43
C ASN A 8 14.75 13.96 3.19
N TYR A 9 15.30 13.49 2.08
CA TYR A 9 15.48 14.30 0.87
C TYR A 9 14.13 14.67 0.21
N ARG A 10 13.17 13.73 0.15
CA ARG A 10 11.84 14.00 -0.42
C ARG A 10 10.84 14.60 0.57
N TYR A 11 11.11 14.48 1.87
CA TYR A 11 10.26 14.99 2.94
C TYR A 11 10.02 16.52 2.85
N GLN A 12 10.96 17.28 2.31
CA GLN A 12 10.83 18.74 2.17
C GLN A 12 9.94 19.16 0.99
N GLU A 13 9.72 18.30 0.01
CA GLU A 13 8.89 18.59 -1.17
C GLU A 13 7.40 18.30 -0.95
N HIS A 14 7.05 17.63 0.16
CA HIS A 14 5.68 17.22 0.46
C HIS A 14 4.89 18.28 1.22
N THR A 15 3.57 18.24 1.04
CA THR A 15 2.62 19.01 1.85
C THR A 15 2.75 18.62 3.32
N SER A 16 2.29 19.51 4.21
CA SER A 16 2.30 19.24 5.65
C SER A 16 1.49 17.99 6.01
N VAL A 17 0.39 17.73 5.29
CA VAL A 17 -0.48 16.56 5.47
C VAL A 17 0.25 15.28 5.16
N ILE A 18 0.94 15.20 4.02
CA ILE A 18 1.71 14.00 3.64
C ILE A 18 2.80 13.72 4.69
N ARG A 19 3.53 14.75 5.16
CA ARG A 19 4.56 14.56 6.20
C ARG A 19 3.98 13.97 7.49
N LEU A 20 2.89 14.53 7.98
CA LEU A 20 2.21 14.04 9.18
C LEU A 20 1.71 12.59 8.99
N ALA A 21 1.18 12.25 7.81
CA ALA A 21 0.74 10.90 7.47
C ALA A 21 1.92 9.91 7.42
N MET A 22 3.06 10.31 6.83
CA MET A 22 4.28 9.48 6.80
C MET A 22 4.77 9.15 8.20
N ASP A 23 4.87 10.14 9.10
CA ASP A 23 5.31 9.93 10.48
C ASP A 23 4.34 9.03 11.24
N HIS A 24 3.03 9.25 11.06
CA HIS A 24 1.99 8.45 11.69
C HIS A 24 2.04 6.98 11.22
N CYS A 25 2.03 6.73 9.91
CA CYS A 25 2.06 5.38 9.35
C CYS A 25 3.36 4.65 9.68
N HIS A 26 4.51 5.35 9.64
CA HIS A 26 5.78 4.79 10.04
C HIS A 26 5.75 4.32 11.51
N SER A 27 5.25 5.17 12.42
CA SER A 27 5.12 4.81 13.83
C SER A 27 4.16 3.63 14.04
N LEU A 28 2.99 3.66 13.40
CA LEU A 28 1.97 2.62 13.52
C LEU A 28 2.46 1.26 13.01
N LEU A 29 3.08 1.22 11.83
CA LEU A 29 3.55 -0.02 11.23
C LEU A 29 4.72 -0.62 12.02
N ASN A 30 5.70 0.19 12.44
CA ASN A 30 6.86 -0.33 13.17
C ASN A 30 6.53 -0.78 14.61
N ASN A 31 5.60 -0.11 15.29
CA ASN A 31 5.23 -0.43 16.68
C ASN A 31 4.11 -1.48 16.79
N SER A 32 3.66 -2.03 15.66
CA SER A 32 2.64 -3.08 15.61
C SER A 32 3.21 -4.43 15.16
N ARG A 33 2.32 -5.40 14.94
CA ARG A 33 2.70 -6.70 14.35
C ARG A 33 3.31 -6.56 12.95
N CYS A 34 3.01 -5.47 12.21
CA CYS A 34 3.55 -5.22 10.87
C CYS A 34 5.08 -5.13 10.87
N GLY A 35 5.69 -4.61 11.93
CA GLY A 35 7.15 -4.59 12.07
C GLY A 35 7.82 -5.97 12.06
N LYS A 36 7.03 -7.06 12.19
CA LYS A 36 7.49 -8.46 12.14
C LYS A 36 6.98 -9.22 10.91
N LEU A 37 6.15 -8.60 10.07
CA LEU A 37 5.65 -9.24 8.86
C LEU A 37 6.74 -9.28 7.79
N PRO A 38 6.91 -10.42 7.10
CA PRO A 38 7.91 -10.53 6.04
C PRO A 38 7.64 -9.65 4.82
N TYR A 39 6.36 -9.43 4.47
CA TYR A 39 5.95 -8.73 3.26
C TYR A 39 5.19 -7.43 3.56
N HIS A 40 4.01 -7.47 4.24
CA HIS A 40 3.20 -6.28 4.54
C HIS A 40 3.78 -5.49 5.72
N ASN A 41 4.87 -4.80 5.48
CA ASN A 41 5.64 -3.99 6.44
C ASN A 41 5.96 -2.61 5.86
N ILE A 42 6.65 -1.79 6.63
CA ILE A 42 7.01 -0.41 6.23
C ILE A 42 7.80 -0.34 4.91
N GLN A 43 8.59 -1.38 4.58
CA GLN A 43 9.33 -1.41 3.33
C GLN A 43 8.39 -1.54 2.13
N HIS A 44 7.37 -2.41 2.21
CA HIS A 44 6.34 -2.54 1.18
C HIS A 44 5.57 -1.22 1.01
N THR A 45 5.08 -0.65 2.10
CA THR A 45 4.37 0.64 2.06
C THR A 45 5.20 1.73 1.38
N PHE A 46 6.50 1.80 1.67
CA PHE A 46 7.40 2.77 1.04
C PHE A 46 7.60 2.50 -0.47
N GLU A 47 7.68 1.25 -0.87
CA GLU A 47 7.77 0.89 -2.30
C GLU A 47 6.50 1.28 -3.05
N VAL A 48 5.31 0.98 -2.49
CA VAL A 48 4.02 1.38 -3.07
C VAL A 48 3.93 2.91 -3.19
N TYR A 49 4.30 3.64 -2.15
CA TYR A 49 4.41 5.09 -2.18
C TYR A 49 5.30 5.60 -3.33
N GLN A 50 6.46 4.97 -3.57
CA GLN A 50 7.34 5.35 -4.67
C GLN A 50 6.72 5.09 -6.05
N TYR A 51 6.01 3.95 -6.20
CA TYR A 51 5.33 3.62 -7.45
C TYR A 51 4.16 4.56 -7.70
N VAL A 52 3.33 4.86 -6.68
CA VAL A 52 2.25 5.84 -6.80
C VAL A 52 2.77 7.18 -7.33
N GLN A 53 3.88 7.70 -6.82
CA GLN A 53 4.42 8.97 -7.32
C GLN A 53 4.81 8.89 -8.79
N ARG A 54 5.48 7.80 -9.21
CA ARG A 54 5.90 7.61 -10.60
C ARG A 54 4.71 7.50 -11.55
N ILE A 55 3.71 6.71 -11.18
CA ILE A 55 2.50 6.51 -11.99
C ILE A 55 1.71 7.83 -12.05
N ALA A 56 1.54 8.52 -10.91
CA ALA A 56 0.86 9.81 -10.85
C ALA A 56 1.53 10.88 -11.72
N ASP A 57 2.87 10.92 -11.77
CA ASP A 57 3.62 11.82 -12.65
C ASP A 57 3.43 11.44 -14.12
N TYR A 58 3.49 10.16 -14.47
CA TYR A 58 3.27 9.67 -15.83
C TYR A 58 1.85 9.95 -16.32
N GLU A 59 0.86 9.76 -15.45
CA GLU A 59 -0.55 10.00 -15.72
C GLU A 59 -0.95 11.48 -15.65
N ASN A 60 0.01 12.38 -15.37
CA ASN A 60 -0.19 13.84 -15.28
C ASN A 60 -1.28 14.23 -14.28
N LEU A 61 -1.33 13.58 -13.11
CA LEU A 61 -2.26 13.98 -12.06
C LEU A 61 -1.98 15.41 -11.60
N THR A 62 -3.04 16.12 -11.24
CA THR A 62 -2.90 17.41 -10.56
C THR A 62 -2.23 17.24 -9.21
N PRO A 63 -1.58 18.28 -8.66
CA PRO A 63 -0.98 18.20 -7.32
C PRO A 63 -1.95 17.72 -6.24
N HIS A 64 -3.22 18.09 -6.36
CA HIS A 64 -4.28 17.67 -5.43
C HIS A 64 -4.61 16.17 -5.55
N GLU A 65 -4.82 15.67 -6.76
CA GLU A 65 -5.05 14.23 -6.99
C GLU A 65 -3.84 13.40 -6.56
N LYS A 66 -2.62 13.89 -6.83
CA LYS A 66 -1.39 13.24 -6.37
C LYS A 66 -1.31 13.14 -4.85
N GLU A 67 -1.74 14.18 -4.11
CA GLU A 67 -1.82 14.13 -2.65
C GLU A 67 -2.76 13.01 -2.18
N ILE A 68 -3.94 12.86 -2.79
CA ILE A 68 -4.92 11.81 -2.46
C ILE A 68 -4.33 10.41 -2.62
N VAL A 69 -3.76 10.10 -3.80
CA VAL A 69 -3.20 8.75 -4.05
C VAL A 69 -1.96 8.47 -3.21
N VAL A 70 -1.16 9.50 -2.88
CA VAL A 70 -0.02 9.37 -1.95
C VAL A 70 -0.50 9.05 -0.55
N LEU A 71 -1.51 9.75 -0.04
CA LEU A 71 -2.12 9.45 1.26
C LEU A 71 -2.69 8.02 1.28
N ALA A 72 -3.42 7.61 0.25
CA ALA A 72 -3.94 6.26 0.13
C ALA A 72 -2.82 5.21 0.19
N SER A 73 -1.72 5.40 -0.55
CA SER A 73 -0.58 4.49 -0.55
C SER A 73 0.11 4.35 0.82
N LEU A 74 0.15 5.41 1.61
CA LEU A 74 0.72 5.37 2.96
C LEU A 74 -0.15 4.56 3.93
N PHE A 75 -1.47 4.64 3.77
CA PHE A 75 -2.42 3.99 4.69
C PHE A 75 -2.86 2.60 4.26
N HIS A 76 -2.73 2.19 2.98
CA HIS A 76 -3.40 1.01 2.41
C HIS A 76 -3.24 -0.27 3.23
N ASP A 77 -2.09 -0.48 3.83
CA ASP A 77 -1.74 -1.68 4.60
C ASP A 77 -1.73 -1.49 6.12
N THR A 78 -2.07 -0.30 6.62
CA THR A 78 -2.03 -0.01 8.07
C THR A 78 -2.96 -0.89 8.89
N GLY A 79 -4.04 -1.41 8.30
CA GLY A 79 -4.98 -2.33 8.93
C GLY A 79 -4.36 -3.69 9.28
N ASN A 80 -3.28 -4.08 8.60
CA ASN A 80 -2.50 -5.25 8.97
C ASN A 80 -1.93 -5.16 10.40
N SER A 81 -1.91 -3.99 11.01
CA SER A 81 -1.58 -3.83 12.45
C SER A 81 -2.54 -4.59 13.36
N ASN A 82 -3.79 -4.74 12.97
CA ASN A 82 -4.88 -5.33 13.75
C ASN A 82 -5.34 -6.68 13.20
N THR A 83 -5.58 -6.77 11.90
CA THR A 83 -6.12 -7.97 11.24
C THR A 83 -5.41 -8.23 9.93
N TYR A 84 -5.39 -9.50 9.50
CA TYR A 84 -4.85 -9.86 8.19
C TYR A 84 -5.96 -9.94 7.13
N LYS A 85 -7.14 -10.46 7.50
CA LYS A 85 -8.30 -10.51 6.61
C LYS A 85 -9.09 -9.22 6.72
N GLY A 86 -9.39 -8.61 5.57
CA GLY A 86 -10.14 -7.36 5.51
C GLY A 86 -9.37 -6.19 6.12
N HIS A 87 -8.05 -6.25 6.06
CA HIS A 87 -7.18 -5.18 6.55
C HIS A 87 -7.40 -3.88 5.77
N GLU A 88 -7.86 -3.95 4.54
CA GLU A 88 -8.13 -2.79 3.67
C GLU A 88 -9.20 -1.89 4.31
N LYS A 89 -10.29 -2.48 4.82
CA LYS A 89 -11.33 -1.73 5.53
C LYS A 89 -10.78 -1.06 6.80
N VAL A 90 -9.98 -1.79 7.58
CA VAL A 90 -9.34 -1.23 8.79
C VAL A 90 -8.34 -0.14 8.41
N SER A 91 -7.64 -0.28 7.30
CA SER A 91 -6.75 0.72 6.73
C SER A 91 -7.51 2.01 6.37
N ALA A 92 -8.64 1.88 5.69
CA ALA A 92 -9.51 3.01 5.37
C ALA A 92 -10.04 3.70 6.65
N GLU A 93 -10.44 2.93 7.67
CA GLU A 93 -10.83 3.49 8.97
C GLU A 93 -9.68 4.22 9.69
N ASN A 94 -8.44 3.73 9.56
CA ASN A 94 -7.25 4.40 10.10
C ASN A 94 -7.00 5.73 9.39
N ALA A 95 -7.07 5.72 8.04
CA ALA A 95 -6.94 6.93 7.22
C ALA A 95 -8.03 7.95 7.56
N PHE A 96 -9.30 7.51 7.60
CA PHE A 96 -10.43 8.36 7.95
C PHE A 96 -10.23 9.05 9.30
N ARG A 97 -9.91 8.29 10.34
CA ARG A 97 -9.69 8.84 11.69
C ARG A 97 -8.54 9.84 11.73
N PHE A 98 -7.42 9.51 11.12
CA PHE A 98 -6.25 10.38 11.09
C PHE A 98 -6.55 11.69 10.35
N LEU A 99 -7.06 11.60 9.13
CA LEU A 99 -7.32 12.75 8.27
C LEU A 99 -8.42 13.65 8.83
N SER A 100 -9.49 13.08 9.41
CA SER A 100 -10.53 13.85 10.09
C SER A 100 -9.99 14.62 11.30
N ASN A 101 -9.10 14.01 12.08
CA ASN A 101 -8.51 14.65 13.26
C ASN A 101 -7.63 15.86 12.92
N ILE A 102 -7.03 15.90 11.73
CA ILE A 102 -6.24 17.04 11.26
C ILE A 102 -7.05 18.03 10.42
N GLY A 103 -8.35 17.82 10.27
CA GLY A 103 -9.25 18.69 9.53
C GLY A 103 -9.09 18.64 8.01
N TYR A 104 -8.67 17.48 7.45
CA TYR A 104 -8.61 17.29 6.01
C TYR A 104 -10.02 17.31 5.38
N PRO A 105 -10.20 17.81 4.12
CA PRO A 105 -11.52 17.90 3.51
C PRO A 105 -12.25 16.55 3.42
N GLN A 106 -13.53 16.53 3.80
CA GLN A 106 -14.32 15.28 3.88
C GLN A 106 -14.39 14.54 2.53
N ASP A 107 -14.65 15.26 1.42
CA ASP A 107 -14.73 14.67 0.08
C ASP A 107 -13.41 14.00 -0.34
N ASP A 108 -12.28 14.54 0.11
CA ASP A 108 -10.96 13.97 -0.19
C ASP A 108 -10.62 12.79 0.71
N ILE A 109 -11.06 12.81 1.98
CA ILE A 109 -10.98 11.64 2.86
C ILE A 109 -11.73 10.46 2.24
N GLU A 110 -12.91 10.68 1.69
CA GLU A 110 -13.70 9.64 1.04
C GLU A 110 -12.97 9.05 -0.17
N LYS A 111 -12.31 9.89 -0.99
CA LYS A 111 -11.48 9.43 -2.12
C LYS A 111 -10.27 8.60 -1.65
N VAL A 112 -9.57 9.06 -0.58
CA VAL A 112 -8.47 8.29 0.02
C VAL A 112 -8.95 6.92 0.50
N CYS A 113 -10.07 6.87 1.22
CA CYS A 113 -10.65 5.62 1.70
C CYS A 113 -11.06 4.69 0.56
N SER A 114 -11.69 5.23 -0.50
CA SER A 114 -12.08 4.47 -1.69
C SER A 114 -10.86 3.85 -2.40
N CYS A 115 -9.79 4.62 -2.56
CA CYS A 115 -8.54 4.10 -3.13
C CYS A 115 -7.94 2.96 -2.28
N ILE A 116 -8.00 3.06 -0.95
CA ILE A 116 -7.53 2.01 -0.04
C ILE A 116 -8.40 0.75 -0.16
N GLU A 117 -9.72 0.90 -0.14
CA GLU A 117 -10.64 -0.24 -0.26
C GLU A 117 -10.54 -0.95 -1.61
N ALA A 118 -10.20 -0.23 -2.68
CA ALA A 118 -10.02 -0.79 -4.02
C ALA A 118 -8.84 -1.77 -4.12
N THR A 119 -7.86 -1.71 -3.20
CA THR A 119 -6.73 -2.67 -3.16
C THR A 119 -7.15 -4.06 -2.66
N GLN A 120 -8.37 -4.21 -2.12
CA GLN A 120 -8.88 -5.50 -1.67
C GLN A 120 -8.92 -6.52 -2.82
N MET A 121 -8.33 -7.70 -2.58
CA MET A 121 -8.33 -8.78 -3.59
C MET A 121 -9.67 -9.54 -3.66
N PRO A 122 -10.20 -9.79 -4.88
CA PRO A 122 -9.72 -9.29 -6.17
C PRO A 122 -9.93 -7.78 -6.32
N GLN A 123 -8.90 -7.06 -6.80
CA GLN A 123 -8.98 -5.62 -7.00
C GLN A 123 -10.11 -5.26 -7.97
N ALA A 124 -10.86 -4.20 -7.66
CA ALA A 124 -11.98 -3.74 -8.47
C ALA A 124 -12.05 -2.20 -8.49
N PRO A 125 -11.01 -1.52 -9.04
CA PRO A 125 -10.98 -0.06 -9.11
C PRO A 125 -12.10 0.46 -10.02
N LYS A 126 -12.68 1.61 -9.66
CA LYS A 126 -13.77 2.28 -10.40
C LYS A 126 -13.38 3.66 -10.92
N THR A 127 -12.29 4.20 -10.41
CA THR A 127 -11.78 5.52 -10.77
C THR A 127 -10.30 5.44 -11.09
N LYS A 128 -9.79 6.42 -11.86
CA LYS A 128 -8.37 6.51 -12.20
C LYS A 128 -7.46 6.58 -10.97
N LEU A 129 -7.90 7.22 -9.89
CA LEU A 129 -7.11 7.30 -8.65
C LEU A 129 -7.01 5.93 -7.97
N GLU A 130 -8.10 5.17 -7.98
CA GLU A 130 -8.12 3.79 -7.46
C GLU A 130 -7.22 2.87 -8.31
N GLU A 131 -7.28 2.97 -9.65
CA GLU A 131 -6.41 2.21 -10.56
C GLU A 131 -4.93 2.45 -10.25
N ILE A 132 -4.53 3.71 -10.08
CA ILE A 132 -3.15 4.09 -9.78
C ILE A 132 -2.66 3.45 -8.47
N VAL A 133 -3.49 3.43 -7.43
CA VAL A 133 -3.11 2.84 -6.14
C VAL A 133 -3.05 1.32 -6.24
N CYS A 134 -3.99 0.69 -6.94
CA CYS A 134 -4.01 -0.75 -7.22
C CYS A 134 -2.77 -1.20 -8.01
N ASP A 135 -2.45 -0.50 -9.09
CA ASP A 135 -1.27 -0.80 -9.93
C ASP A 135 0.03 -0.61 -9.15
N ALA A 136 0.10 0.42 -8.33
CA ALA A 136 1.28 0.67 -7.50
C ALA A 136 1.51 -0.42 -6.45
N ASP A 137 0.46 -0.94 -5.83
CA ASP A 137 0.52 -2.03 -4.86
C ASP A 137 1.08 -3.31 -5.51
N LEU A 138 0.67 -3.59 -6.73
CA LEU A 138 1.10 -4.76 -7.51
C LEU A 138 2.30 -4.51 -8.42
N ALA A 139 2.87 -3.31 -8.45
CA ALA A 139 3.98 -2.97 -9.35
C ALA A 139 5.21 -3.89 -9.21
N HIS A 140 5.39 -4.51 -8.05
CA HIS A 140 6.46 -5.49 -7.81
C HIS A 140 6.38 -6.70 -8.75
N LEU A 141 5.19 -7.04 -9.31
CA LEU A 141 4.99 -8.16 -10.23
C LEU A 141 5.81 -8.00 -11.51
N GLY A 142 5.98 -6.76 -12.01
CA GLY A 142 6.77 -6.42 -13.20
C GLY A 142 8.26 -6.19 -12.93
N THR A 143 8.78 -6.47 -11.75
CA THR A 143 10.16 -6.15 -11.37
C THR A 143 11.06 -7.36 -11.21
N ASN A 144 12.38 -7.15 -11.27
CA ASN A 144 13.37 -8.17 -10.92
C ASN A 144 13.25 -8.64 -9.46
N GLY A 145 12.59 -7.87 -8.60
CA GLY A 145 12.32 -8.19 -7.19
C GLY A 145 11.19 -9.20 -6.99
N PHE A 146 10.38 -9.50 -8.02
CA PHE A 146 9.21 -10.36 -7.92
C PHE A 146 9.46 -11.66 -7.15
N ARG A 147 10.50 -12.42 -7.54
CA ARG A 147 10.80 -13.73 -6.90
C ARG A 147 11.06 -13.58 -5.39
N THR A 148 11.74 -12.53 -4.98
CA THR A 148 12.03 -12.28 -3.56
C THR A 148 10.77 -11.92 -2.81
N LYS A 149 9.98 -10.99 -3.36
CA LYS A 149 8.70 -10.55 -2.78
C LYS A 149 7.71 -11.71 -2.67
N ASN A 150 7.61 -12.52 -3.70
CA ASN A 150 6.75 -13.69 -3.75
C ASN A 150 7.10 -14.74 -2.66
N LYS A 151 8.40 -14.97 -2.39
CA LYS A 151 8.84 -15.82 -1.27
C LYS A 151 8.48 -15.23 0.09
N LEU A 152 8.61 -13.91 0.27
CA LEU A 152 8.22 -13.24 1.50
C LEU A 152 6.72 -13.34 1.75
N LEU A 153 5.90 -13.13 0.72
CA LEU A 153 4.45 -13.27 0.79
C LEU A 153 4.03 -14.72 1.15
N ARG A 154 4.64 -15.73 0.51
CA ARG A 154 4.40 -17.14 0.85
C ARG A 154 4.71 -17.44 2.32
N SER A 155 5.86 -16.95 2.80
CA SER A 155 6.26 -17.10 4.21
C SER A 155 5.28 -16.42 5.16
N GLU A 156 4.76 -15.28 4.77
CA GLU A 156 3.78 -14.54 5.55
C GLU A 156 2.42 -15.26 5.58
N TRP A 157 1.93 -15.78 4.45
CA TRP A 157 0.69 -16.56 4.40
C TRP A 157 0.77 -17.83 5.23
N PHE A 158 1.92 -18.48 5.25
CA PHE A 158 2.15 -19.61 6.14
C PHE A 158 2.00 -19.19 7.61
N LYS A 159 2.63 -18.07 8.02
CA LYS A 159 2.62 -17.60 9.41
C LYS A 159 1.27 -17.02 9.86
N CYS A 160 0.61 -16.26 9.00
CA CYS A 160 -0.56 -15.46 9.37
C CYS A 160 -1.89 -16.14 9.04
N LEU A 161 -1.93 -16.97 8.00
CA LEU A 161 -3.13 -17.64 7.52
C LEU A 161 -3.10 -19.16 7.69
N ASN A 162 -2.00 -19.70 8.21
CA ASN A 162 -1.74 -21.15 8.28
C ASN A 162 -1.89 -21.85 6.90
N LYS A 163 -1.56 -21.13 5.81
CA LYS A 163 -1.61 -21.65 4.45
C LYS A 163 -0.27 -22.26 4.09
N ASN A 164 -0.22 -23.58 4.02
CA ASN A 164 0.98 -24.32 3.64
C ASN A 164 0.81 -24.87 2.21
N TYR A 165 1.47 -24.23 1.26
CA TYR A 165 1.48 -24.64 -0.15
C TYR A 165 2.75 -25.43 -0.47
N THR A 166 2.62 -26.52 -1.24
CA THR A 166 3.76 -27.15 -1.92
C THR A 166 4.33 -26.17 -2.98
N ASP A 167 5.54 -26.41 -3.46
CA ASP A 167 6.13 -25.58 -4.51
C ASP A 167 5.30 -25.57 -5.78
N LYS A 168 4.69 -26.72 -6.12
CA LYS A 168 3.82 -26.87 -7.28
C LYS A 168 2.56 -26.01 -7.13
N GLU A 169 1.83 -26.18 -6.04
CA GLU A 169 0.60 -25.40 -5.77
C GLU A 169 0.88 -23.89 -5.73
N TRP A 170 2.02 -23.50 -5.12
CA TRP A 170 2.40 -22.09 -5.07
C TRP A 170 2.65 -21.53 -6.47
N LEU A 171 3.36 -22.28 -7.32
CA LEU A 171 3.63 -21.88 -8.69
C LEU A 171 2.34 -21.79 -9.52
N GLU A 172 1.47 -22.80 -9.45
CA GLU A 172 0.19 -22.84 -10.17
C GLU A 172 -0.71 -21.65 -9.76
N ASN A 173 -0.81 -21.35 -8.46
CA ASN A 173 -1.56 -20.20 -7.97
C ASN A 173 -0.99 -18.87 -8.49
N ASN A 174 0.34 -18.73 -8.55
CA ASN A 174 0.96 -17.51 -9.08
C ASN A 174 0.72 -17.37 -10.60
N ILE A 175 0.80 -18.44 -11.37
CA ILE A 175 0.51 -18.41 -12.81
C ILE A 175 -0.94 -17.99 -13.03
N CYS A 176 -1.89 -18.62 -12.35
CA CYS A 176 -3.31 -18.27 -12.44
C CYS A 176 -3.57 -16.80 -12.08
N PHE A 177 -2.93 -16.32 -11.02
CA PHE A 177 -3.05 -14.92 -10.61
C PHE A 177 -2.52 -13.96 -11.68
N LEU A 178 -1.32 -14.23 -12.23
CA LEU A 178 -0.71 -13.38 -13.27
C LEU A 178 -1.52 -13.40 -14.57
N GLU A 179 -2.09 -14.55 -14.96
CA GLU A 179 -2.93 -14.68 -16.15
C GLU A 179 -4.28 -13.97 -16.02
N SER A 180 -4.79 -13.85 -14.79
CA SER A 180 -6.07 -13.17 -14.51
C SER A 180 -5.92 -11.66 -14.28
N HIS A 181 -4.69 -11.15 -14.19
CA HIS A 181 -4.41 -9.75 -13.93
C HIS A 181 -4.10 -8.99 -15.21
N THR A 182 -4.79 -7.87 -15.40
CA THR A 182 -4.53 -6.89 -16.48
C THR A 182 -4.28 -5.54 -15.83
N TYR A 183 -3.26 -4.80 -16.33
CA TYR A 183 -2.97 -3.43 -15.95
C TYR A 183 -3.61 -2.46 -16.93
#